data_6362559897bcf1b9bb8fe88d901cd040
#
_entry.id   6362559897bcf1b9bb8fe88d901cd040
#
_cell.length_a   1.000
_cell.length_b   1.000
_cell.length_c   1.000
_cell.angle_alpha   90.00
_cell.angle_beta   90.00
_cell.angle_gamma   90.00
#
_symmetry.space_group_name_H-M   'P 1'
#
loop_
_entity.id
_entity.type
_entity.pdbx_description
1 polymer ?
#
loop_
_entity_poly.entity_id
_entity_poly.type
_entity_poly.pdbx_seq_one_letter_code
_entity_poly.pdbx_strand_id
1 'polypeptide(L)'
;MSLRSIETGLAWFTLGALVVYFPVETWASWAEGLWNPFYLVDLIAMILLGWGAVRSLRARPESAPAVLCAAYAWSAANGWRATFGRMFELLEGGTLDHGAAEMCFVSIGTAIFLAGLVLSLYLVVRSRA
;
A
#
# COMPACT_ATOMS: atom_id res chain seq x y z
N MET A 1 -16.61 18.23 -5.06
CA MET A 1 -15.22 17.84 -5.34
C MET A 1 -15.20 17.02 -6.63
N SER A 2 -14.36 17.39 -7.61
CA SER A 2 -14.31 16.65 -8.88
C SER A 2 -13.60 15.31 -8.71
N LEU A 3 -13.91 14.31 -9.54
CA LEU A 3 -13.22 13.01 -9.53
C LEU A 3 -11.71 13.20 -9.72
N ARG A 4 -11.31 14.14 -10.55
CA ARG A 4 -9.91 14.47 -10.79
C ARG A 4 -9.21 15.03 -9.56
N SER A 5 -9.91 15.83 -8.75
CA SER A 5 -9.36 16.34 -7.49
C SER A 5 -9.12 15.22 -6.49
N ILE A 6 -10.03 14.25 -6.41
CA ILE A 6 -9.89 13.07 -5.55
C ILE A 6 -8.71 12.20 -6.01
N GLU A 7 -8.62 11.94 -7.32
CA GLU A 7 -7.52 11.16 -7.90
C GLU A 7 -6.15 11.80 -7.64
N THR A 8 -6.05 13.10 -7.88
CA THR A 8 -4.82 13.86 -7.64
C THR A 8 -4.44 13.85 -6.16
N GLY A 9 -5.42 14.03 -5.27
CA GLY A 9 -5.21 13.95 -3.83
C GLY A 9 -4.73 12.57 -3.38
N LEU A 10 -5.34 11.51 -3.90
CA LEU A 10 -4.92 10.13 -3.62
C LEU A 10 -3.50 9.85 -4.13
N ALA A 11 -3.16 10.33 -5.33
CA ALA A 11 -1.82 10.15 -5.90
C ALA A 11 -0.74 10.88 -5.07
N TRP A 12 -0.98 12.11 -4.63
CA TRP A 12 -0.06 12.84 -3.75
C TRP A 12 0.05 12.19 -2.37
N PHE A 13 -1.06 11.73 -1.81
CA PHE A 13 -1.04 10.97 -0.56
C PHE A 13 -0.18 9.71 -0.69
N THR A 14 -0.34 8.96 -1.80
CA THR A 14 0.44 7.75 -2.07
C THR A 14 1.93 8.04 -2.13
N LEU A 15 2.35 9.09 -2.83
CA LEU A 15 3.75 9.48 -2.90
C LEU A 15 4.30 9.90 -1.53
N GLY A 16 3.53 10.65 -0.75
CA GLY A 16 3.90 11.03 0.62
C GLY A 16 4.02 9.81 1.54
N ALA A 17 3.10 8.88 1.45
CA ALA A 17 3.14 7.64 2.23
C ALA A 17 4.37 6.77 1.88
N LEU A 18 4.78 6.73 0.61
CA LEU A 18 5.98 5.99 0.18
C LEU A 18 7.27 6.55 0.78
N VAL A 19 7.35 7.85 1.04
CA VAL A 19 8.51 8.47 1.71
C VAL A 19 8.72 7.92 3.12
N VAL A 20 7.65 7.50 3.79
CA VAL A 20 7.70 6.86 5.12
C VAL A 20 7.81 5.34 4.99
N TYR A 21 7.01 4.74 4.12
CA TYR A 21 6.92 3.29 3.97
C TYR A 21 8.25 2.67 3.53
N PHE A 22 8.90 3.24 2.53
CA PHE A 22 10.16 2.70 2.00
C PHE A 22 11.28 2.62 3.04
N PRO A 23 11.62 3.69 3.80
CA PRO A 23 12.66 3.61 4.82
C PRO A 23 12.31 2.64 5.96
N VAL A 24 11.06 2.61 6.40
CA VAL A 24 10.63 1.75 7.51
C VAL A 24 10.73 0.28 7.12
N GLU A 25 10.22 -0.12 5.95
CA GLU A 25 10.33 -1.51 5.48
C GLU A 25 11.78 -1.92 5.20
N THR A 26 12.58 -1.03 4.64
CA THR A 26 14.00 -1.29 4.40
C THR A 26 14.75 -1.49 5.72
N TRP A 27 14.48 -0.66 6.72
CA TRP A 27 15.06 -0.80 8.05
C TRP A 27 14.62 -2.10 8.73
N ALA A 28 13.33 -2.42 8.70
CA ALA A 28 12.79 -3.63 9.31
C ALA A 28 13.36 -4.92 8.67
N SER A 29 13.59 -4.89 7.36
CA SER A 29 14.12 -6.04 6.62
C SER A 29 15.65 -6.13 6.60
N TRP A 30 16.35 -5.14 7.13
CA TRP A 30 17.82 -5.05 7.03
C TRP A 30 18.55 -6.24 7.65
N ALA A 31 18.09 -6.71 8.81
CA ALA A 31 18.72 -7.82 9.53
C ALA A 31 18.54 -9.17 8.80
N GLU A 32 17.44 -9.34 8.08
CA GLU A 32 17.13 -10.56 7.31
C GLU A 32 17.75 -10.57 5.91
N GLY A 33 18.26 -9.43 5.48
CA GLY A 33 18.81 -9.22 4.15
C GLY A 33 17.79 -8.74 3.12
N LEU A 34 18.21 -7.85 2.23
CA LEU A 34 17.37 -7.21 1.22
C LEU A 34 16.91 -8.15 0.09
N TRP A 35 17.40 -9.39 0.06
CA TRP A 35 16.95 -10.45 -0.85
C TRP A 35 15.87 -11.35 -0.23
N ASN A 36 15.40 -11.01 0.97
CA ASN A 36 14.27 -11.69 1.59
C ASN A 36 13.03 -11.58 0.68
N PRO A 37 12.37 -12.70 0.36
CA PRO A 37 11.18 -12.72 -0.50
C PRO A 37 10.05 -11.79 0.00
N PHE A 38 9.90 -11.62 1.31
CA PHE A 38 8.89 -10.72 1.89
C PHE A 38 9.20 -9.26 1.57
N TYR A 39 10.46 -8.84 1.72
CA TYR A 39 10.88 -7.50 1.34
C TYR A 39 10.72 -7.24 -0.16
N LEU A 40 11.01 -8.23 -1.01
CA LEU A 40 10.81 -8.11 -2.46
C LEU A 40 9.34 -7.90 -2.84
N VAL A 41 8.42 -8.52 -2.11
CA VAL A 41 6.96 -8.30 -2.29
C VAL A 41 6.59 -6.86 -1.96
N ASP A 42 7.12 -6.32 -0.85
CA ASP A 42 6.88 -4.94 -0.45
C ASP A 42 7.53 -3.94 -1.41
N LEU A 43 8.72 -4.26 -1.91
CA LEU A 43 9.40 -3.45 -2.93
C LEU A 43 8.58 -3.38 -4.23
N ILE A 44 7.99 -4.50 -4.68
CA ILE A 44 7.08 -4.52 -5.83
C ILE A 44 5.86 -3.64 -5.55
N ALA A 45 5.27 -3.74 -4.35
CA ALA A 45 4.15 -2.89 -3.95
C ALA A 45 4.51 -1.39 -4.02
N MET A 46 5.67 -1.01 -3.51
CA MET A 46 6.16 0.37 -3.53
C MET A 46 6.38 0.89 -4.95
N ILE A 47 6.98 0.08 -5.82
CA ILE A 47 7.19 0.42 -7.24
C ILE A 47 5.85 0.61 -7.95
N LEU A 48 4.89 -0.29 -7.75
CA LEU A 48 3.57 -0.20 -8.37
C LEU A 48 2.78 1.01 -7.86
N LEU A 49 2.82 1.29 -6.55
CA LEU A 49 2.18 2.47 -5.96
C LEU A 49 2.78 3.77 -6.51
N GLY A 50 4.11 3.86 -6.54
CA GLY A 50 4.81 5.03 -7.08
C GLY A 50 4.51 5.24 -8.56
N TRP A 51 4.57 4.19 -9.36
CA TRP A 51 4.23 4.24 -10.78
C TRP A 51 2.77 4.63 -11.00
N GLY A 52 1.84 3.99 -10.26
CA GLY A 52 0.41 4.29 -10.33
C GLY A 52 0.12 5.75 -9.97
N ALA A 53 0.72 6.26 -8.91
CA ALA A 53 0.56 7.65 -8.48
C ALA A 53 1.10 8.65 -9.52
N VAL A 54 2.32 8.45 -10.01
CA VAL A 54 2.91 9.32 -11.05
C VAL A 54 2.08 9.28 -12.33
N ARG A 55 1.61 8.09 -12.72
CA ARG A 55 0.75 7.95 -13.89
C ARG A 55 -0.58 8.68 -13.72
N SER A 56 -1.21 8.59 -12.55
CA SER A 56 -2.44 9.34 -12.23
C SER A 56 -2.23 10.85 -12.28
N LEU A 57 -1.09 11.34 -11.78
CA LEU A 57 -0.78 12.79 -11.85
C LEU A 57 -0.59 13.28 -13.28
N ARG A 58 -0.04 12.46 -14.18
CA ARG A 58 0.23 12.79 -15.59
C ARG A 58 -0.94 12.42 -16.52
N ALA A 59 -1.93 11.72 -16.04
CA ALA A 59 -3.03 11.23 -16.87
C ALA A 59 -3.95 12.36 -17.34
N ARG A 60 -4.60 12.11 -18.49
CA ARG A 60 -5.67 12.99 -18.96
C ARG A 60 -6.89 12.87 -18.03
N PRO A 61 -7.72 13.93 -17.93
CA PRO A 61 -8.88 13.94 -17.02
C PRO A 61 -9.87 12.77 -17.23
N GLU A 62 -9.93 12.24 -18.46
CA GLU A 62 -10.86 11.16 -18.81
C GLU A 62 -10.29 9.75 -18.57
N SER A 63 -9.00 9.62 -18.19
CA SER A 63 -8.41 8.30 -17.96
C SER A 63 -8.68 7.80 -16.56
N ALA A 64 -9.08 6.52 -16.45
CA ALA A 64 -9.28 5.88 -15.16
C ALA A 64 -7.92 5.58 -14.48
N PRO A 65 -7.80 5.70 -13.14
CA PRO A 65 -6.57 5.39 -12.40
C PRO A 65 -6.38 3.88 -12.21
N ALA A 66 -6.45 3.11 -13.30
CA ALA A 66 -6.42 1.64 -13.25
C ALA A 66 -5.11 1.08 -12.65
N VAL A 67 -3.97 1.70 -12.97
CA VAL A 67 -2.67 1.26 -12.43
C VAL A 67 -2.59 1.52 -10.93
N LEU A 68 -3.07 2.67 -10.47
CA LEU A 68 -3.11 3.00 -9.04
C LEU A 68 -4.06 2.06 -8.28
N CYS A 69 -5.21 1.72 -8.88
CA CYS A 69 -6.16 0.76 -8.32
C CYS A 69 -5.53 -0.64 -8.20
N ALA A 70 -4.85 -1.12 -9.23
CA ALA A 70 -4.14 -2.41 -9.21
C ALA A 70 -3.02 -2.43 -8.15
N ALA A 71 -2.28 -1.33 -8.00
CA ALA A 71 -1.25 -1.18 -6.99
C ALA A 71 -1.81 -1.26 -5.56
N TYR A 72 -2.92 -0.58 -5.30
CA TYR A 72 -3.61 -0.67 -4.02
C TYR A 72 -4.20 -2.06 -3.76
N ALA A 73 -4.73 -2.74 -4.78
CA ALA A 73 -5.21 -4.12 -4.64
C ALA A 73 -4.09 -5.08 -4.24
N TRP A 74 -2.94 -4.99 -4.90
CA TRP A 74 -1.75 -5.76 -4.54
C TRP A 74 -1.30 -5.49 -3.10
N SER A 75 -1.17 -4.22 -2.74
CA SER A 75 -0.71 -3.80 -1.41
C SER A 75 -1.69 -4.20 -0.32
N ALA A 76 -3.00 -4.06 -0.55
CA ALA A 76 -4.04 -4.47 0.38
C ALA A 76 -4.04 -6.00 0.62
N ALA A 77 -3.89 -6.80 -0.43
CA ALA A 77 -3.82 -8.26 -0.30
C ALA A 77 -2.60 -8.70 0.53
N ASN A 78 -1.44 -8.10 0.29
CA ASN A 78 -0.23 -8.40 1.05
C ASN A 78 -0.31 -7.88 2.49
N GLY A 79 -0.81 -6.68 2.71
CA GLY A 79 -1.04 -6.13 4.05
C GLY A 79 -2.02 -6.97 4.87
N TRP A 80 -3.11 -7.41 4.25
CA TRP A 80 -4.06 -8.32 4.87
C TRP A 80 -3.40 -9.61 5.33
N ARG A 81 -2.67 -10.27 4.42
CA ARG A 81 -1.91 -11.48 4.74
C ARG A 81 -0.90 -11.25 5.87
N ALA A 82 -0.16 -10.14 5.82
CA ALA A 82 0.83 -9.81 6.82
C ALA A 82 0.21 -9.56 8.20
N THR A 83 -0.91 -8.83 8.27
CA THR A 83 -1.63 -8.55 9.51
C THR A 83 -2.17 -9.83 10.15
N PHE A 84 -2.86 -10.65 9.38
CA PHE A 84 -3.43 -11.90 9.91
C PHE A 84 -2.35 -12.94 10.24
N GLY A 85 -1.26 -13.02 9.48
CA GLY A 85 -0.14 -13.88 9.79
C GLY A 85 0.45 -13.58 11.17
N ARG A 86 0.70 -12.30 11.46
CA ARG A 86 1.20 -11.87 12.77
C ARG A 86 0.18 -12.09 13.89
N MET A 87 -1.10 -11.88 13.62
CA MET A 87 -2.15 -12.14 14.58
C MET A 87 -2.22 -13.62 14.95
N PHE A 88 -2.12 -14.53 13.98
CA PHE A 88 -2.07 -15.97 14.24
C PHE A 88 -0.82 -16.36 15.04
N GLU A 89 0.35 -15.82 14.71
CA GLU A 89 1.57 -16.06 15.45
C GLU A 89 1.43 -15.68 16.93
N LEU A 90 0.83 -14.53 17.23
CA LEU A 90 0.55 -14.11 18.60
C LEU A 90 -0.46 -15.04 19.31
N LEU A 91 -1.50 -15.48 18.60
CA LEU A 91 -2.51 -16.41 19.17
C LEU A 91 -1.94 -17.79 19.48
N GLU A 92 -0.92 -18.23 18.75
CA GLU A 92 -0.19 -19.48 18.99
C GLU A 92 0.89 -19.33 20.07
N GLY A 93 1.01 -18.18 20.71
CA GLY A 93 1.97 -17.92 21.77
C GLY A 93 3.35 -17.49 21.29
N GLY A 94 3.50 -17.17 20.00
CA GLY A 94 4.71 -16.58 19.43
C GLY A 94 4.92 -15.12 19.85
N THR A 95 6.07 -14.58 19.50
CA THR A 95 6.44 -13.17 19.74
C THR A 95 6.82 -12.51 18.42
N LEU A 96 6.48 -11.21 18.28
CA LEU A 96 6.89 -10.41 17.13
C LEU A 96 8.26 -9.76 17.41
N ASP A 97 9.09 -9.63 16.39
CA ASP A 97 10.46 -9.09 16.50
C ASP A 97 10.48 -7.65 17.04
N HIS A 98 9.52 -6.84 16.66
CA HIS A 98 9.36 -5.45 17.10
C HIS A 98 8.12 -5.25 18.00
N GLY A 99 7.52 -6.33 18.51
CA GLY A 99 6.42 -6.30 19.46
C GLY A 99 5.16 -5.59 18.98
N ALA A 100 4.50 -4.86 19.89
CA ALA A 100 3.26 -4.15 19.60
C ALA A 100 3.40 -3.07 18.51
N ALA A 101 4.56 -2.46 18.38
CA ALA A 101 4.82 -1.44 17.35
C ALA A 101 4.72 -2.02 15.94
N GLU A 102 5.23 -3.24 15.73
CA GLU A 102 5.11 -3.95 14.46
C GLU A 102 3.65 -4.23 14.11
N MET A 103 2.87 -4.73 15.06
CA MET A 103 1.45 -5.00 14.83
C MET A 103 0.66 -3.75 14.50
N CYS A 104 0.92 -2.65 15.22
CA CYS A 104 0.30 -1.35 14.94
C CYS A 104 0.65 -0.84 13.54
N PHE A 105 1.93 -0.86 13.17
CA PHE A 105 2.40 -0.39 11.87
C PHE A 105 1.77 -1.17 10.72
N VAL A 106 1.79 -2.50 10.79
CA VAL A 106 1.24 -3.38 9.75
C VAL A 106 -0.28 -3.22 9.64
N SER A 107 -0.99 -3.13 10.77
CA SER A 107 -2.44 -2.96 10.79
C SER A 107 -2.89 -1.61 10.23
N ILE A 108 -2.20 -0.53 10.60
CA ILE A 108 -2.47 0.82 10.07
C ILE A 108 -2.16 0.86 8.58
N GLY A 109 -1.02 0.32 8.15
CA GLY A 109 -0.65 0.23 6.74
C GLY A 109 -1.68 -0.53 5.92
N THR A 110 -2.16 -1.68 6.42
CA THR A 110 -3.22 -2.48 5.78
C THR A 110 -4.52 -1.69 5.66
N ALA A 111 -4.93 -0.97 6.70
CA ALA A 111 -6.13 -0.13 6.66
C ALA A 111 -6.01 0.99 5.62
N ILE A 112 -4.84 1.62 5.50
CA ILE A 112 -4.55 2.64 4.49
C ILE A 112 -4.63 2.03 3.08
N PHE A 113 -4.06 0.85 2.84
CA PHE A 113 -4.14 0.17 1.54
C PHE A 113 -5.56 -0.21 1.17
N LEU A 114 -6.36 -0.69 2.11
CA LEU A 114 -7.77 -1.00 1.89
C LEU A 114 -8.58 0.26 1.57
N ALA A 115 -8.38 1.34 2.30
CA ALA A 115 -9.04 2.62 2.01
C ALA A 115 -8.63 3.16 0.63
N GLY A 116 -7.34 3.09 0.28
CA GLY A 116 -6.84 3.46 -1.04
C GLY A 116 -7.42 2.59 -2.16
N LEU A 117 -7.59 1.29 -1.92
CA LEU A 117 -8.24 0.38 -2.86
C LEU A 117 -9.71 0.77 -3.10
N VAL A 118 -10.48 0.97 -2.04
CA VAL A 118 -11.89 1.37 -2.14
C VAL A 118 -12.02 2.68 -2.90
N LEU A 119 -11.19 3.68 -2.57
CA LEU A 119 -11.24 4.99 -3.21
C LEU A 119 -10.81 4.93 -4.68
N SER A 120 -9.73 4.22 -5.00
CA SER A 120 -9.27 4.06 -6.39
C SER A 120 -10.25 3.24 -7.24
N LEU A 121 -10.88 2.23 -6.67
CA LEU A 121 -11.93 1.46 -7.33
C LEU A 121 -13.17 2.32 -7.62
N TYR A 122 -13.59 3.14 -6.65
CA TYR A 122 -14.67 4.12 -6.85
C TYR A 122 -14.36 5.05 -8.03
N LEU A 123 -13.13 5.57 -8.11
CA LEU A 123 -12.68 6.43 -9.21
C LEU A 123 -12.71 5.70 -10.56
N VAL A 124 -12.26 4.44 -10.62
CA VAL A 124 -12.31 3.62 -11.86
C VAL A 124 -13.75 3.38 -12.33
N VAL A 125 -14.64 3.03 -11.42
CA VAL A 125 -16.05 2.78 -11.76
C VAL A 125 -16.74 4.06 -12.24
N ARG A 126 -16.52 5.17 -11.54
CA ARG A 126 -17.15 6.46 -11.88
C ARG A 126 -16.58 7.10 -13.15
N SER A 127 -15.32 6.88 -13.47
CA SER A 127 -14.74 7.41 -14.71
C SER A 127 -15.25 6.71 -15.98
N ARG A 128 -15.88 5.54 -15.83
CA ARG A 128 -16.49 4.78 -16.93
C ARG A 128 -18.01 4.99 -17.04
N ALA A 129 -18.59 5.60 -16.04
CA ALA A 129 -20.02 5.91 -16.02
C ALA A 129 -20.29 7.31 -16.59
#